data_98aea3436c25c7509b8c8cb952565e4e
#
_entry.id   98aea3436c25c7509b8c8cb952565e4e
#
_cell.length_a   1.000
_cell.length_b   1.000
_cell.length_c   1.000
_cell.angle_alpha   90.00
_cell.angle_beta   90.00
_cell.angle_gamma   90.00
#
_symmetry.space_group_name_H-M   'P 1'
#
loop_
_entity.id
_entity.type
_entity.pdbx_description
1 polymer ?
#
loop_
_entity_poly.entity_id
_entity_poly.type
_entity_poly.pdbx_seq_one_letter_code
_entity_poly.pdbx_strand_id
1 'polypeptide(L)' 'MAAVDPSLPAGLFSVREVADRLGVHPETIRRLIHDGRLEAIRVGRVLRVEGHSLDGFLARQRVKPTRL' A
#
# COMPACT_ATOMS: atom_id res chain seq x y z
N MET A 1 -15.93 -2.59 -4.56
CA MET A 1 -15.61 -1.84 -3.34
C MET A 1 -14.57 -2.59 -2.52
N ALA A 2 -13.52 -1.91 -2.12
CA ALA A 2 -12.50 -2.54 -1.31
C ALA A 2 -13.05 -2.88 0.07
N ALA A 3 -12.81 -4.10 0.51
CA ALA A 3 -13.25 -4.53 1.82
C ALA A 3 -12.20 -4.14 2.85
N VAL A 4 -12.66 -3.54 3.92
CA VAL A 4 -11.80 -3.28 5.05
C VAL A 4 -11.77 -4.56 5.88
N ASP A 5 -10.58 -5.05 6.17
CA ASP A 5 -10.44 -6.24 6.98
C ASP A 5 -10.70 -5.86 8.45
N PRO A 6 -11.83 -6.30 9.04
CA PRO A 6 -12.15 -5.89 10.41
C PRO A 6 -11.25 -6.51 11.45
N SER A 7 -10.42 -7.49 11.08
CA SER A 7 -9.51 -8.10 12.02
C SER A 7 -8.22 -7.32 12.19
N LEU A 8 -7.99 -6.30 11.35
CA LEU A 8 -6.77 -5.51 11.42
C LEU A 8 -6.97 -4.30 12.33
N PRO A 9 -5.95 -3.92 13.09
CA PRO A 9 -5.97 -2.67 13.83
C PRO A 9 -6.17 -1.48 12.90
N ALA A 10 -6.71 -0.40 13.43
CA ALA A 10 -6.89 0.82 12.68
C ALA A 10 -5.52 1.29 12.15
N GLY A 11 -5.50 1.72 10.91
CA GLY A 11 -4.27 2.22 10.29
C GLY A 11 -3.40 1.16 9.65
N LEU A 12 -3.77 -0.11 9.77
CA LEU A 12 -3.07 -1.19 9.08
C LEU A 12 -3.95 -1.73 7.95
N PHE A 13 -3.31 -2.05 6.85
CA PHE A 13 -4.01 -2.54 5.66
C PHE A 13 -3.30 -3.77 5.14
N SER A 14 -4.08 -4.70 4.61
CA SER A 14 -3.50 -5.85 3.91
C SER A 14 -2.97 -5.41 2.55
N VAL A 15 -2.09 -6.22 1.98
CA VAL A 15 -1.60 -5.99 0.62
C VAL A 15 -2.78 -5.90 -0.35
N ARG A 16 -3.76 -6.79 -0.15
CA ARG A 16 -4.92 -6.81 -1.03
C ARG A 16 -5.75 -5.53 -0.93
N GLU A 17 -5.95 -5.03 0.29
CA GLU A 17 -6.68 -3.79 0.46
C GLU A 17 -5.99 -2.62 -0.23
N VAL A 18 -4.66 -2.55 -0.09
CA VAL A 18 -3.89 -1.48 -0.73
C VAL A 18 -4.01 -1.61 -2.26
N ALA A 19 -3.88 -2.83 -2.77
CA ALA A 19 -4.01 -3.07 -4.21
C ALA A 19 -5.37 -2.65 -4.73
N ASP A 20 -6.42 -3.00 -4.00
CA ASP A 20 -7.79 -2.63 -4.39
C ASP A 20 -7.97 -1.13 -4.40
N ARG A 21 -7.44 -0.44 -3.38
CA ARG A 21 -7.57 1.01 -3.30
C ARG A 21 -6.83 1.72 -4.42
N LEU A 22 -5.69 1.17 -4.82
CA LEU A 22 -4.88 1.79 -5.87
C LEU A 22 -5.24 1.29 -7.26
N GLY A 23 -6.12 0.30 -7.34
CA GLY A 23 -6.54 -0.24 -8.63
C GLY A 23 -5.42 -1.02 -9.33
N VAL A 24 -4.57 -1.67 -8.58
CA VAL A 24 -3.47 -2.45 -9.15
C VAL A 24 -3.53 -3.88 -8.63
N HIS A 25 -2.77 -4.75 -9.24
CA HIS A 25 -2.70 -6.13 -8.81
C HIS A 25 -1.93 -6.24 -7.49
N PRO A 26 -2.33 -7.15 -6.58
CA PRO A 26 -1.60 -7.32 -5.32
C PRO A 26 -0.12 -7.60 -5.50
N GLU A 27 0.24 -8.28 -6.58
CA GLU A 27 1.65 -8.56 -6.85
C GLU A 27 2.45 -7.28 -7.08
N THR A 28 1.82 -6.26 -7.64
CA THR A 28 2.45 -4.96 -7.82
C THR A 28 2.83 -4.37 -6.45
N ILE A 29 1.91 -4.50 -5.49
CA ILE A 29 2.17 -4.00 -4.13
C ILE A 29 3.31 -4.78 -3.48
N ARG A 30 3.31 -6.11 -3.63
CA ARG A 30 4.39 -6.92 -3.06
C ARG A 30 5.74 -6.55 -3.65
N ARG A 31 5.78 -6.26 -4.94
CA ARG A 31 7.00 -5.84 -5.61
C ARG A 31 7.50 -4.50 -5.06
N LEU A 32 6.59 -3.56 -4.86
CA LEU A 32 6.96 -2.26 -4.29
C LEU A 32 7.55 -2.42 -2.89
N ILE A 33 6.99 -3.32 -2.11
CA ILE A 33 7.50 -3.60 -0.77
C ILE A 33 8.87 -4.26 -0.85
N HIS A 34 9.00 -5.25 -1.72
CA HIS A 34 10.25 -5.97 -1.91
C HIS A 34 11.38 -5.03 -2.34
N ASP A 35 11.06 -4.08 -3.20
CA ASP A 35 12.04 -3.13 -3.73
C ASP A 35 12.35 -2.00 -2.75
N GLY A 36 11.70 -1.98 -1.60
CA GLY A 36 11.92 -0.94 -0.61
C GLY A 36 11.26 0.39 -0.93
N ARG A 37 10.36 0.41 -1.90
CA ARG A 37 9.67 1.64 -2.31
C ARG A 37 8.43 1.91 -1.48
N LEU A 38 7.85 0.88 -0.90
CA LEU A 38 6.71 0.99 -0.01
C LEU A 38 7.04 0.21 1.25
N GLU A 39 7.02 0.89 2.39
CA GLU A 39 7.33 0.26 3.65
C GLU A 39 6.16 -0.56 4.16
N ALA A 40 6.47 -1.73 4.69
CA ALA A 40 5.46 -2.61 5.25
C ALA A 40 6.02 -3.30 6.48
N ILE A 41 5.11 -3.79 7.30
CA ILE A 41 5.44 -4.53 8.50
C ILE A 41 5.17 -6.00 8.21
N ARG A 42 6.08 -6.85 8.64
CA ARG A 42 5.85 -8.29 8.58
C ARG A 42 5.31 -8.76 9.91
N VAL A 43 4.12 -9.34 9.88
CA VAL A 43 3.51 -9.93 11.06
C VAL A 43 3.43 -11.42 10.80
N GLY A 44 4.32 -12.18 11.43
CA GLY A 44 4.41 -13.60 11.12
C GLY A 44 4.80 -13.79 9.66
N ARG A 45 3.91 -14.36 8.88
CA ARG A 45 4.16 -14.61 7.44
C ARG A 45 3.47 -13.63 6.54
N VAL A 46 2.75 -12.68 7.11
CA VAL A 46 1.95 -11.79 6.28
C VAL A 46 2.52 -10.38 6.35
N LEU A 47 2.31 -9.64 5.29
CA LEU A 47 2.73 -8.24 5.22
C LEU A 47 1.53 -7.36 5.50
N ARG A 48 1.80 -6.29 6.25
CA ARG A 48 0.78 -5.28 6.54
C ARG A 48 1.37 -3.91 6.24
N VAL A 49 0.56 -3.05 5.65
CA VAL A 49 1.01 -1.71 5.26
C VAL A 49 0.40 -0.71 6.23
N GLU A 50 1.24 0.14 6.79
CA GLU A 50 0.76 1.21 7.65
C GLU A 50 0.24 2.36 6.81
N GLY A 51 -0.87 2.95 7.25
CA GLY A 51 -1.50 4.03 6.51
C GLY A 51 -0.56 5.20 6.24
N HIS A 52 0.23 5.60 7.23
CA HIS A 52 1.15 6.73 7.02
C HIS A 52 2.26 6.39 6.03
N SER A 53 2.69 5.14 5.99
CA SER A 53 3.67 4.71 4.97
C SER A 53 3.09 4.79 3.58
N LEU A 54 1.83 4.38 3.46
CA LEU A 54 1.12 4.46 2.18
C LEU A 54 0.96 5.91 1.75
N ASP A 55 0.56 6.78 2.67
CA ASP A 55 0.41 8.20 2.37
C ASP A 55 1.72 8.80 1.88
N GLY A 56 2.83 8.47 2.55
CA GLY A 56 4.14 8.93 2.15
C GLY A 56 4.53 8.43 0.77
N PHE A 57 4.25 7.15 0.51
CA PHE A 57 4.53 6.59 -0.81
C PHE A 57 3.74 7.33 -1.90
N LEU A 58 2.44 7.53 -1.67
CA LEU A 58 1.59 8.18 -2.66
C LEU A 58 2.04 9.62 -2.90
N ALA A 59 2.46 10.31 -1.85
CA ALA A 59 2.96 11.67 -2.00
C ALA A 59 4.18 11.72 -2.92
N ARG A 60 5.07 10.72 -2.80
CA ARG A 60 6.26 10.65 -3.64
C ARG A 60 5.94 10.26 -5.08
N GLN A 61 4.82 9.57 -5.29
CA GLN A 61 4.42 9.12 -6.62
C GLN A 61 3.51 10.11 -7.35
N ARG A 62 3.20 11.22 -6.71
CA ARG A 62 2.28 12.18 -7.33
C ARG A 62 2.86 12.70 -8.62
N VAL A 63 2.07 12.58 -9.67
CA VAL A 63 2.47 13.07 -11.00
C VAL A 63 2.15 14.55 -11.06
N LYS A 64 3.16 15.36 -11.29
CA LYS A 64 2.96 16.81 -11.43
C LYS A 64 2.55 17.12 -12.86
N PRO A 65 1.60 18.03 -13.07
CA PRO A 65 1.26 18.44 -14.43
C PRO A 65 2.48 18.95 -15.15
N THR A 66 2.65 18.51 -16.39
CA THR A 66 3.76 18.96 -17.22
C THR A 66 3.26 20.07 -18.12
N ARG A 67 3.95 21.17 -18.08
CA ARG A 67 3.64 22.29 -18.98
C ARG A 67 4.35 22.04 -20.30
N LEU A 68 3.58 22.10 -21.35
CA LEU A 68 4.12 21.90 -22.67
C LEU A 68 4.06 23.18 -23.49
#